data_976a29309d112b949b45c3f0d0e6c39c
#
_entry.id   976a29309d112b949b45c3f0d0e6c39c
#
_cell.length_a   1.000
_cell.length_b   1.000
_cell.length_c   1.000
_cell.angle_alpha   90.00
_cell.angle_beta   90.00
_cell.angle_gamma   90.00
#
_symmetry.space_group_name_H-M   'P 1'
#
loop_
_entity.id
_entity.type
_entity.pdbx_description
1 polymer ?
#
loop_
_entity_poly.entity_id
_entity_poly.type
_entity_poly.pdbx_seq_one_letter_code
_entity_poly.pdbx_strand_id
1 'polypeptide(L)'
;MLQALRIRDFRLLWAGGLISSLGSWLLTLAIPTHIFLVTGSLRATGLTVAAEYLPLLVLGPVAGVFADRWDRRRLLIGTNLFCAGAVAVMLLGTAPGRYWVLYAALVAENAGIVLNTPAWQARTPAIVGTGQLLSSANALNSASSGTVRLIGGPLGGVLLGVWGARWLIGIDAASYLLSAAAMFITSTTARDPQDREPGAREPGGREPGGREPGGREAEGREPTTVATVARDLAAGVRVLRRQPVARALLLVTVIFLAANASLSAVLIPFGIQRLGGSEHTGFLLAGLGIGFLLGAPVIRVLLDRVQLGPLLAATLAATAAAFFALFTSSSLATALPAAAAVGAFGSMSLVVPQTAMQRLIPNALLGRIGAVFLTGEAAATLGGAAAGPVLAQAAGLTATAAVASLVTLAAAALARLGVPKTTVPQRHDPIALALSIGGQ
;
A
#
# COMPACT_ATOMS: atom_id res chain seq x y z
N MET A 1 -4.26 3.67 22.13
CA MET A 1 -4.00 2.64 21.13
C MET A 1 -4.53 1.24 21.51
N LEU A 2 -4.33 0.77 22.75
CA LEU A 2 -4.69 -0.61 23.14
C LEU A 2 -6.17 -0.81 23.54
N GLN A 3 -6.97 0.25 23.61
CA GLN A 3 -8.37 0.18 24.07
C GLN A 3 -9.25 -0.69 23.16
N ALA A 4 -9.01 -0.67 21.84
CA ALA A 4 -9.74 -1.49 20.88
C ALA A 4 -9.54 -3.02 21.10
N LEU A 5 -8.38 -3.44 21.66
CA LEU A 5 -8.10 -4.85 21.98
C LEU A 5 -8.96 -5.42 23.10
N ARG A 6 -9.69 -4.59 23.87
CA ARG A 6 -10.66 -5.04 24.87
C ARG A 6 -11.87 -5.72 24.20
N ILE A 7 -12.15 -5.37 22.95
CA ILE A 7 -13.23 -5.99 22.17
C ILE A 7 -12.69 -7.31 21.60
N ARG A 8 -13.28 -8.44 22.04
CA ARG A 8 -12.85 -9.80 21.67
C ARG A 8 -12.78 -9.98 20.14
N ASP A 9 -13.82 -9.58 19.42
CA ASP A 9 -13.91 -9.77 17.98
C ASP A 9 -12.88 -8.92 17.22
N PHE A 10 -12.59 -7.70 17.68
CA PHE A 10 -11.52 -6.88 17.12
C PHE A 10 -10.14 -7.48 17.40
N ARG A 11 -9.91 -8.03 18.59
CA ARG A 11 -8.66 -8.69 18.94
C ARG A 11 -8.40 -9.91 18.04
N LEU A 12 -9.43 -10.72 17.75
CA LEU A 12 -9.32 -11.87 16.85
C LEU A 12 -9.07 -11.42 15.41
N LEU A 13 -9.81 -10.42 14.93
CA LEU A 13 -9.61 -9.82 13.61
C LEU A 13 -8.17 -9.32 13.49
N TRP A 14 -7.72 -8.48 14.41
CA TRP A 14 -6.40 -7.88 14.39
C TRP A 14 -5.27 -8.91 14.48
N ALA A 15 -5.37 -9.86 15.40
CA ALA A 15 -4.33 -10.89 15.57
C ALA A 15 -4.22 -11.81 14.35
N GLY A 16 -5.36 -12.25 13.79
CA GLY A 16 -5.38 -13.04 12.56
C GLY A 16 -4.74 -12.29 11.38
N GLY A 17 -5.10 -11.02 11.20
CA GLY A 17 -4.52 -10.18 10.16
C GLY A 17 -3.03 -9.89 10.36
N LEU A 18 -2.59 -9.69 11.60
CA LEU A 18 -1.17 -9.48 11.93
C LEU A 18 -0.33 -10.72 11.57
N ILE A 19 -0.80 -11.92 11.96
CA ILE A 19 -0.13 -13.19 11.68
C ILE A 19 -0.05 -13.43 10.18
N SER A 20 -1.16 -13.28 9.46
CA SER A 20 -1.20 -13.47 8.01
C SER A 20 -0.35 -12.42 7.27
N SER A 21 -0.39 -11.15 7.67
CA SER A 21 0.47 -10.13 7.10
C SER A 21 1.96 -10.42 7.32
N LEU A 22 2.34 -10.93 8.50
CA LEU A 22 3.73 -11.31 8.76
C LEU A 22 4.18 -12.45 7.84
N GLY A 23 3.35 -13.48 7.66
CA GLY A 23 3.61 -14.57 6.74
C GLY A 23 3.86 -14.09 5.31
N SER A 24 2.96 -13.27 4.76
CA SER A 24 3.09 -12.73 3.41
C SER A 24 4.34 -11.84 3.25
N TRP A 25 4.68 -11.03 4.26
CA TRP A 25 5.90 -10.23 4.21
C TRP A 25 7.19 -11.06 4.28
N LEU A 26 7.16 -12.25 4.91
CA LEU A 26 8.27 -13.21 4.81
C LEU A 26 8.48 -13.67 3.37
N LEU A 27 7.38 -13.97 2.64
CA LEU A 27 7.43 -14.45 1.26
C LEU A 27 7.79 -13.34 0.26
N THR A 28 7.41 -12.09 0.51
CA THR A 28 7.73 -10.94 -0.36
C THR A 28 9.23 -10.83 -0.68
N LEU A 29 10.11 -11.23 0.22
CA LEU A 29 11.55 -11.33 -0.06
C LEU A 29 11.98 -12.74 -0.44
N ALA A 30 11.41 -13.77 0.20
CA ALA A 30 11.86 -15.14 0.05
C ALA A 30 11.64 -15.66 -1.37
N ILE A 31 10.48 -15.41 -1.98
CA ILE A 31 10.15 -15.94 -3.32
C ILE A 31 11.02 -15.31 -4.42
N PRO A 32 11.15 -13.97 -4.53
CA PRO A 32 12.06 -13.38 -5.52
C PRO A 32 13.51 -13.82 -5.33
N THR A 33 13.97 -13.94 -4.07
CA THR A 33 15.33 -14.41 -3.75
C THR A 33 15.52 -15.87 -4.18
N HIS A 34 14.57 -16.74 -3.88
CA HIS A 34 14.61 -18.14 -4.29
C HIS A 34 14.67 -18.27 -5.82
N ILE A 35 13.83 -17.54 -6.54
CA ILE A 35 13.82 -17.52 -8.02
C ILE A 35 15.17 -17.03 -8.55
N PHE A 36 15.74 -15.96 -7.96
CA PHE A 36 17.05 -15.47 -8.39
C PHE A 36 18.17 -16.49 -8.15
N LEU A 37 18.22 -17.14 -6.97
CA LEU A 37 19.23 -18.13 -6.63
C LEU A 37 19.20 -19.36 -7.57
N VAL A 38 18.00 -19.75 -8.02
CA VAL A 38 17.83 -20.94 -8.87
C VAL A 38 17.99 -20.62 -10.34
N THR A 39 17.57 -19.43 -10.81
CA THR A 39 17.58 -19.07 -12.22
C THR A 39 18.73 -18.18 -12.63
N GLY A 40 19.34 -17.43 -11.71
CA GLY A 40 20.31 -16.37 -12.01
C GLY A 40 19.73 -15.20 -12.82
N SER A 41 18.42 -15.19 -13.07
CA SER A 41 17.80 -14.28 -14.03
C SER A 41 17.18 -13.07 -13.35
N LEU A 42 17.65 -11.88 -13.71
CA LEU A 42 17.07 -10.60 -13.30
C LEU A 42 15.60 -10.47 -13.74
N ARG A 43 15.29 -10.92 -14.97
CA ARG A 43 13.92 -10.87 -15.50
C ARG A 43 12.99 -11.79 -14.73
N ALA A 44 13.42 -13.00 -14.42
CA ALA A 44 12.64 -13.93 -13.63
C ALA A 44 12.33 -13.36 -12.25
N THR A 45 13.31 -12.72 -11.60
CA THR A 45 13.13 -12.06 -10.31
C THR A 45 12.17 -10.86 -10.42
N GLY A 46 12.30 -10.02 -11.44
CA GLY A 46 11.39 -8.88 -11.66
C GLY A 46 9.95 -9.29 -11.94
N LEU A 47 9.74 -10.45 -12.58
CA LEU A 47 8.39 -10.98 -12.82
C LEU A 47 7.65 -11.33 -11.52
N THR A 48 8.35 -11.63 -10.40
CA THR A 48 7.68 -11.83 -9.10
C THR A 48 7.00 -10.56 -8.63
N VAL A 49 7.71 -9.41 -8.71
CA VAL A 49 7.14 -8.11 -8.35
C VAL A 49 5.97 -7.76 -9.28
N ALA A 50 6.11 -8.04 -10.58
CA ALA A 50 5.00 -7.85 -11.52
C ALA A 50 3.79 -8.73 -11.17
N ALA A 51 4.00 -9.99 -10.78
CA ALA A 51 2.95 -10.92 -10.38
C ALA A 51 2.23 -10.44 -9.10
N GLU A 52 2.94 -9.82 -8.15
CA GLU A 52 2.36 -9.26 -6.93
C GLU A 52 1.44 -8.05 -7.22
N TYR A 53 1.82 -7.16 -8.14
CA TYR A 53 1.08 -5.92 -8.41
C TYR A 53 0.01 -6.05 -9.52
N LEU A 54 0.09 -7.08 -10.38
CA LEU A 54 -0.88 -7.31 -11.45
C LEU A 54 -2.33 -7.42 -10.95
N PRO A 55 -2.62 -8.20 -9.88
CA PRO A 55 -3.98 -8.29 -9.35
C PRO A 55 -4.51 -6.95 -8.82
N LEU A 56 -3.67 -6.14 -8.21
CA LEU A 56 -4.05 -4.81 -7.72
C LEU A 56 -4.49 -3.91 -8.88
N LEU A 57 -3.78 -3.94 -9.99
CA LEU A 57 -4.13 -3.16 -11.18
C LEU A 57 -5.46 -3.62 -11.80
N VAL A 58 -5.67 -4.93 -11.90
CA VAL A 58 -6.84 -5.51 -12.58
C VAL A 58 -8.07 -5.55 -11.67
N LEU A 59 -7.93 -6.01 -10.44
CA LEU A 59 -9.02 -6.23 -9.50
C LEU A 59 -9.25 -5.07 -8.54
N GLY A 60 -8.24 -4.22 -8.30
CA GLY A 60 -8.33 -3.08 -7.37
C GLY A 60 -9.57 -2.21 -7.60
N PRO A 61 -9.86 -1.78 -8.84
CA PRO A 61 -11.04 -0.96 -9.14
C PRO A 61 -12.38 -1.62 -8.82
N VAL A 62 -12.45 -2.96 -8.84
CA VAL A 62 -13.70 -3.72 -8.62
C VAL A 62 -13.77 -4.40 -7.26
N ALA A 63 -12.69 -4.44 -6.50
CA ALA A 63 -12.62 -5.13 -5.21
C ALA A 63 -13.65 -4.61 -4.19
N GLY A 64 -13.93 -3.31 -4.19
CA GLY A 64 -14.95 -2.69 -3.34
C GLY A 64 -16.36 -3.24 -3.61
N VAL A 65 -16.68 -3.53 -4.88
CA VAL A 65 -17.98 -4.08 -5.28
C VAL A 65 -18.25 -5.44 -4.62
N PHE A 66 -17.23 -6.28 -4.54
CA PHE A 66 -17.35 -7.59 -3.87
C PHE A 66 -17.58 -7.42 -2.36
N ALA A 67 -16.86 -6.46 -1.73
CA ALA A 67 -17.03 -6.18 -0.31
C ALA A 67 -18.40 -5.58 0.04
N ASP A 68 -19.05 -4.87 -0.89
CA ASP A 68 -20.38 -4.29 -0.70
C ASP A 68 -21.50 -5.31 -0.92
N ARG A 69 -21.30 -6.33 -1.76
CA ARG A 69 -22.33 -7.31 -2.12
C ARG A 69 -22.33 -8.58 -1.28
N TRP A 70 -21.18 -8.94 -0.74
CA TRP A 70 -21.02 -10.19 -0.02
C TRP A 70 -20.94 -9.94 1.49
N ASP A 71 -21.37 -10.91 2.27
CA ASP A 71 -21.17 -10.90 3.72
C ASP A 71 -19.67 -10.76 4.03
N ARG A 72 -19.32 -9.68 4.69
CA ARG A 72 -17.92 -9.29 4.95
C ARG A 72 -17.12 -10.37 5.70
N ARG A 73 -17.79 -11.08 6.64
CA ARG A 73 -17.15 -12.16 7.39
C ARG A 73 -16.89 -13.36 6.48
N ARG A 74 -17.88 -13.76 5.65
CA ARG A 74 -17.69 -14.86 4.69
C ARG A 74 -16.64 -14.53 3.66
N LEU A 75 -16.60 -13.29 3.19
CA LEU A 75 -15.57 -12.84 2.26
C LEU A 75 -14.18 -12.91 2.87
N LEU A 76 -14.00 -12.45 4.13
CA LEU A 76 -12.72 -12.56 4.85
C LEU A 76 -12.28 -14.01 5.04
N ILE A 77 -13.18 -14.92 5.42
CA ILE A 77 -12.87 -16.35 5.57
C ILE A 77 -12.50 -16.96 4.21
N GLY A 78 -13.34 -16.72 3.19
CA GLY A 78 -13.13 -17.27 1.85
C GLY A 78 -11.83 -16.83 1.21
N THR A 79 -11.50 -15.52 1.30
CA THR A 79 -10.25 -14.98 0.77
C THR A 79 -9.02 -15.50 1.51
N ASN A 80 -9.07 -15.65 2.84
CA ASN A 80 -7.97 -16.25 3.59
C ASN A 80 -7.77 -17.74 3.23
N LEU A 81 -8.83 -18.52 3.09
CA LEU A 81 -8.73 -19.93 2.64
C LEU A 81 -8.20 -20.03 1.20
N PHE A 82 -8.65 -19.13 0.32
CA PHE A 82 -8.15 -19.04 -1.05
C PHE A 82 -6.65 -18.70 -1.08
N CYS A 83 -6.20 -17.70 -0.30
CA CYS A 83 -4.79 -17.37 -0.17
C CYS A 83 -3.97 -18.52 0.40
N ALA A 84 -4.47 -19.21 1.44
CA ALA A 84 -3.82 -20.42 1.99
C ALA A 84 -3.60 -21.48 0.90
N GLY A 85 -4.63 -21.75 0.08
CA GLY A 85 -4.54 -22.68 -1.04
C GLY A 85 -3.55 -22.21 -2.12
N ALA A 86 -3.60 -20.94 -2.50
CA ALA A 86 -2.69 -20.34 -3.48
C ALA A 86 -1.23 -20.44 -3.02
N VAL A 87 -0.95 -20.07 -1.76
CA VAL A 87 0.38 -20.18 -1.16
C VAL A 87 0.82 -21.66 -1.07
N ALA A 88 -0.06 -22.58 -0.66
CA ALA A 88 0.28 -24.01 -0.63
C ALA A 88 0.67 -24.54 -2.02
N VAL A 89 0.04 -24.07 -3.09
CA VAL A 89 0.39 -24.42 -4.48
C VAL A 89 1.80 -23.96 -4.84
N MET A 90 2.35 -22.90 -4.20
CA MET A 90 3.75 -22.48 -4.41
C MET A 90 4.74 -23.60 -4.12
N LEU A 91 4.43 -24.54 -3.21
CA LEU A 91 5.27 -25.70 -2.93
C LEU A 91 5.59 -26.53 -4.18
N LEU A 92 4.64 -26.63 -5.12
CA LEU A 92 4.84 -27.33 -6.40
C LEU A 92 5.81 -26.56 -7.31
N GLY A 93 5.85 -25.22 -7.18
CA GLY A 93 6.71 -24.35 -7.95
C GLY A 93 8.17 -24.34 -7.47
N THR A 94 8.48 -24.89 -6.30
CA THR A 94 9.85 -25.01 -5.81
C THR A 94 10.65 -26.13 -6.52
N ALA A 95 9.98 -26.97 -7.30
CA ALA A 95 10.63 -28.02 -8.10
C ALA A 95 11.27 -27.42 -9.36
N PRO A 96 12.42 -27.95 -9.82
CA PRO A 96 13.09 -27.49 -11.04
C PRO A 96 12.15 -27.48 -12.26
N GLY A 97 12.21 -26.41 -13.06
CA GLY A 97 11.39 -26.27 -14.27
C GLY A 97 9.93 -25.85 -14.04
N ARG A 98 9.47 -25.70 -12.79
CA ARG A 98 8.07 -25.36 -12.46
C ARG A 98 7.90 -23.94 -11.88
N TYR A 99 8.84 -23.04 -12.10
CA TYR A 99 8.80 -21.69 -11.54
C TYR A 99 7.58 -20.87 -11.96
N TRP A 100 6.97 -21.19 -13.12
CA TRP A 100 5.72 -20.58 -13.57
C TRP A 100 4.58 -20.77 -12.55
N VAL A 101 4.59 -21.88 -11.80
CA VAL A 101 3.62 -22.12 -10.71
C VAL A 101 3.77 -21.08 -9.61
N LEU A 102 5.00 -20.65 -9.28
CA LEU A 102 5.22 -19.58 -8.30
C LEU A 102 4.58 -18.27 -8.75
N TYR A 103 4.74 -17.89 -10.01
CA TYR A 103 4.10 -16.67 -10.53
C TYR A 103 2.57 -16.76 -10.53
N ALA A 104 2.01 -17.88 -10.98
CA ALA A 104 0.57 -18.10 -10.97
C ALA A 104 0.00 -18.06 -9.55
N ALA A 105 0.70 -18.67 -8.60
CA ALA A 105 0.31 -18.68 -7.20
C ALA A 105 0.45 -17.31 -6.54
N LEU A 106 1.50 -16.52 -6.85
CA LEU A 106 1.64 -15.12 -6.42
C LEU A 106 0.49 -14.25 -6.94
N VAL A 107 0.13 -14.39 -8.21
CA VAL A 107 -1.04 -13.69 -8.78
C VAL A 107 -2.31 -14.08 -8.04
N ALA A 108 -2.52 -15.37 -7.79
CA ALA A 108 -3.71 -15.84 -7.07
C ALA A 108 -3.74 -15.32 -5.62
N GLU A 109 -2.64 -15.42 -4.87
CA GLU A 109 -2.55 -14.90 -3.51
C GLU A 109 -2.86 -13.41 -3.46
N ASN A 110 -2.20 -12.60 -4.30
CA ASN A 110 -2.41 -11.15 -4.32
C ASN A 110 -3.82 -10.77 -4.81
N ALA A 111 -4.46 -11.57 -5.66
CA ALA A 111 -5.88 -11.40 -5.98
C ALA A 111 -6.76 -11.57 -4.74
N GLY A 112 -6.48 -12.58 -3.91
CA GLY A 112 -7.15 -12.78 -2.63
C GLY A 112 -6.94 -11.61 -1.67
N ILE A 113 -5.71 -11.09 -1.55
CA ILE A 113 -5.37 -9.92 -0.72
C ILE A 113 -6.14 -8.67 -1.17
N VAL A 114 -6.19 -8.41 -2.48
CA VAL A 114 -6.91 -7.26 -3.04
C VAL A 114 -8.41 -7.32 -2.72
N LEU A 115 -9.02 -8.49 -2.78
CA LEU A 115 -10.43 -8.68 -2.42
C LEU A 115 -10.66 -8.64 -0.90
N ASN A 116 -9.70 -9.07 -0.09
CA ASN A 116 -9.76 -9.06 1.37
C ASN A 116 -9.73 -7.65 1.94
N THR A 117 -8.92 -6.76 1.36
CA THR A 117 -8.63 -5.42 1.90
C THR A 117 -9.89 -4.57 2.17
N PRO A 118 -10.84 -4.38 1.23
CA PRO A 118 -12.03 -3.57 1.50
C PRO A 118 -12.97 -4.23 2.53
N ALA A 119 -13.06 -5.56 2.56
CA ALA A 119 -13.83 -6.29 3.57
C ALA A 119 -13.27 -6.07 4.98
N TRP A 120 -11.94 -6.11 5.12
CA TRP A 120 -11.23 -5.80 6.36
C TRP A 120 -11.50 -4.37 6.83
N GLN A 121 -11.37 -3.39 5.93
CA GLN A 121 -11.60 -1.98 6.22
C GLN A 121 -13.04 -1.71 6.68
N ALA A 122 -14.01 -2.38 6.05
CA ALA A 122 -15.42 -2.25 6.39
C ALA A 122 -15.80 -3.01 7.69
N ARG A 123 -15.13 -4.13 7.99
CA ARG A 123 -15.40 -4.92 9.20
C ARG A 123 -14.88 -4.25 10.46
N THR A 124 -13.78 -3.52 10.40
CA THR A 124 -13.20 -2.83 11.56
C THR A 124 -14.21 -1.88 12.24
N PRO A 125 -14.80 -0.87 11.58
CA PRO A 125 -15.79 0.01 12.21
C PRO A 125 -17.09 -0.73 12.60
N ALA A 126 -17.47 -1.79 11.91
CA ALA A 126 -18.62 -2.60 12.27
C ALA A 126 -18.46 -3.30 13.64
N ILE A 127 -17.22 -3.65 14.01
CA ILE A 127 -16.90 -4.28 15.30
C ILE A 127 -16.68 -3.24 16.40
N VAL A 128 -15.86 -2.21 16.15
CA VAL A 128 -15.46 -1.26 17.22
C VAL A 128 -16.36 -0.04 17.33
N GLY A 129 -17.28 0.17 16.37
CA GLY A 129 -18.11 1.36 16.25
C GLY A 129 -17.33 2.56 15.73
N THR A 130 -17.80 3.76 16.08
CA THR A 130 -17.22 5.06 15.68
C THR A 130 -16.49 5.73 16.84
N GLY A 131 -15.83 6.87 16.56
CA GLY A 131 -15.20 7.70 17.60
C GLY A 131 -13.82 7.23 18.05
N GLN A 132 -13.54 7.30 19.35
CA GLN A 132 -12.22 7.07 19.91
C GLN A 132 -11.73 5.62 19.77
N LEU A 133 -12.62 4.64 19.82
CA LEU A 133 -12.27 3.24 19.63
C LEU A 133 -11.83 2.94 18.18
N LEU A 134 -12.52 3.53 17.20
CA LEU A 134 -12.11 3.41 15.79
C LEU A 134 -10.75 4.06 15.54
N SER A 135 -10.51 5.24 16.11
CA SER A 135 -9.20 5.89 16.04
C SER A 135 -8.10 5.04 16.67
N SER A 136 -8.40 4.39 17.80
CA SER A 136 -7.51 3.45 18.49
C SER A 136 -7.21 2.21 17.63
N ALA A 137 -8.24 1.63 17.00
CA ALA A 137 -8.12 0.48 16.10
C ALA A 137 -7.27 0.81 14.86
N ASN A 138 -7.54 1.94 14.21
CA ASN A 138 -6.79 2.39 13.04
C ASN A 138 -5.32 2.69 13.36
N ALA A 139 -5.06 3.32 14.52
CA ALA A 139 -3.71 3.56 14.98
C ALA A 139 -2.94 2.26 15.26
N LEU A 140 -3.60 1.27 15.84
CA LEU A 140 -3.01 -0.05 16.09
C LEU A 140 -2.73 -0.80 14.78
N ASN A 141 -3.68 -0.80 13.83
CA ASN A 141 -3.50 -1.40 12.51
C ASN A 141 -2.31 -0.77 11.76
N SER A 142 -2.20 0.56 11.78
CA SER A 142 -1.10 1.28 11.14
C SER A 142 0.26 0.96 11.78
N ALA A 143 0.33 0.93 13.10
CA ALA A 143 1.54 0.57 13.84
C ALA A 143 1.97 -0.88 13.55
N SER A 144 1.00 -1.82 13.56
CA SER A 144 1.23 -3.23 13.25
C SER A 144 1.74 -3.43 11.83
N SER A 145 1.10 -2.79 10.85
CA SER A 145 1.52 -2.87 9.44
C SER A 145 2.93 -2.31 9.24
N GLY A 146 3.28 -1.20 9.91
CA GLY A 146 4.63 -0.66 9.90
C GLY A 146 5.66 -1.63 10.50
N THR A 147 5.34 -2.25 11.64
CA THR A 147 6.20 -3.22 12.30
C THR A 147 6.40 -4.48 11.46
N VAL A 148 5.34 -5.03 10.90
CA VAL A 148 5.39 -6.22 10.03
C VAL A 148 6.26 -5.93 8.79
N ARG A 149 6.10 -4.77 8.18
CA ARG A 149 6.91 -4.33 7.04
C ARG A 149 8.40 -4.23 7.38
N LEU A 150 8.70 -3.70 8.57
CA LEU A 150 10.07 -3.55 9.05
C LEU A 150 10.75 -4.90 9.31
N ILE A 151 10.03 -5.84 9.93
CA ILE A 151 10.59 -7.10 10.43
C ILE A 151 10.44 -8.21 9.39
N GLY A 152 9.32 -8.27 8.68
CA GLY A 152 8.97 -9.40 7.82
C GLY A 152 9.96 -9.64 6.69
N GLY A 153 10.37 -8.61 5.95
CA GLY A 153 11.33 -8.76 4.87
C GLY A 153 12.70 -9.27 5.34
N PRO A 154 13.38 -8.60 6.30
CA PRO A 154 14.66 -9.08 6.84
C PRO A 154 14.58 -10.48 7.44
N LEU A 155 13.52 -10.76 8.21
CA LEU A 155 13.30 -12.06 8.80
C LEU A 155 13.08 -13.13 7.72
N GLY A 156 12.32 -12.81 6.66
CA GLY A 156 12.13 -13.69 5.51
C GLY A 156 13.45 -14.04 4.81
N GLY A 157 14.36 -13.06 4.63
CA GLY A 157 15.68 -13.29 4.06
C GLY A 157 16.56 -14.22 4.90
N VAL A 158 16.60 -14.00 6.21
CA VAL A 158 17.35 -14.85 7.16
C VAL A 158 16.77 -16.26 7.21
N LEU A 159 15.46 -16.38 7.40
CA LEU A 159 14.79 -17.67 7.48
C LEU A 159 14.86 -18.45 6.16
N LEU A 160 14.88 -17.77 5.02
CA LEU A 160 15.12 -18.42 3.73
C LEU A 160 16.47 -19.11 3.70
N GLY A 161 17.53 -18.45 4.20
CA GLY A 161 18.87 -19.04 4.29
C GLY A 161 18.96 -20.24 5.23
N VAL A 162 18.22 -20.22 6.35
CA VAL A 162 18.28 -21.27 7.37
C VAL A 162 17.33 -22.44 7.07
N TRP A 163 16.09 -22.15 6.66
CA TRP A 163 15.03 -23.17 6.51
C TRP A 163 14.66 -23.45 5.06
N GLY A 164 15.00 -22.56 4.15
CA GLY A 164 14.63 -22.66 2.75
C GLY A 164 13.18 -22.23 2.46
N ALA A 165 12.88 -22.04 1.17
CA ALA A 165 11.60 -21.48 0.70
C ALA A 165 10.39 -22.32 1.10
N ARG A 166 10.52 -23.67 1.12
CA ARG A 166 9.39 -24.57 1.43
C ARG A 166 8.81 -24.35 2.82
N TRP A 167 9.66 -24.11 3.82
CA TRP A 167 9.20 -23.86 5.19
C TRP A 167 8.49 -22.51 5.30
N LEU A 168 9.02 -21.47 4.64
CA LEU A 168 8.37 -20.15 4.65
C LEU A 168 7.00 -20.18 3.97
N ILE A 169 6.89 -20.90 2.85
CA ILE A 169 5.60 -21.14 2.18
C ILE A 169 4.63 -21.85 3.12
N GLY A 170 5.09 -22.89 3.84
CA GLY A 170 4.27 -23.60 4.80
C GLY A 170 3.81 -22.74 5.96
N ILE A 171 4.69 -21.89 6.50
CA ILE A 171 4.39 -20.93 7.58
C ILE A 171 3.34 -19.92 7.11
N ASP A 172 3.47 -19.38 5.91
CA ASP A 172 2.51 -18.41 5.40
C ASP A 172 1.16 -19.04 5.07
N ALA A 173 1.12 -20.23 4.46
CA ALA A 173 -0.12 -20.97 4.28
C ALA A 173 -0.83 -21.23 5.62
N ALA A 174 -0.09 -21.63 6.66
CA ALA A 174 -0.62 -21.82 7.99
C ALA A 174 -1.11 -20.51 8.61
N SER A 175 -0.44 -19.38 8.36
CA SER A 175 -0.83 -18.06 8.84
C SER A 175 -2.19 -17.62 8.30
N TYR A 176 -2.46 -17.88 7.03
CA TYR A 176 -3.77 -17.64 6.40
C TYR A 176 -4.86 -18.55 6.99
N LEU A 177 -4.55 -19.84 7.25
CA LEU A 177 -5.50 -20.76 7.90
C LEU A 177 -5.84 -20.29 9.32
N LEU A 178 -4.85 -19.85 10.09
CA LEU A 178 -5.06 -19.28 11.42
C LEU A 178 -5.90 -17.98 11.36
N SER A 179 -5.66 -17.13 10.37
CA SER A 179 -6.48 -15.95 10.13
C SER A 179 -7.93 -16.33 9.79
N ALA A 180 -8.14 -17.30 8.91
CA ALA A 180 -9.48 -17.79 8.58
C ALA A 180 -10.19 -18.35 9.81
N ALA A 181 -9.50 -19.14 10.64
CA ALA A 181 -10.04 -19.70 11.89
C ALA A 181 -10.39 -18.57 12.89
N ALA A 182 -9.54 -17.56 13.04
CA ALA A 182 -9.83 -16.40 13.87
C ALA A 182 -11.09 -15.68 13.43
N MET A 183 -11.26 -15.47 12.10
CA MET A 183 -12.49 -14.87 11.54
C MET A 183 -13.71 -15.77 11.75
N PHE A 184 -13.55 -17.09 11.68
CA PHE A 184 -14.64 -18.05 11.93
C PHE A 184 -15.15 -18.00 13.37
N ILE A 185 -14.28 -17.69 14.34
CA ILE A 185 -14.63 -17.59 15.76
C ILE A 185 -15.28 -16.24 16.09
N THR A 186 -15.12 -15.20 15.25
CA THR A 186 -15.78 -13.89 15.48
C THR A 186 -17.31 -14.02 15.39
N SER A 187 -18.03 -13.20 16.16
CA SER A 187 -19.50 -13.24 16.17
C SER A 187 -20.09 -12.81 14.82
N THR A 188 -21.20 -13.45 14.44
CA THR A 188 -22.00 -13.08 13.26
C THR A 188 -22.77 -11.78 13.46
N THR A 189 -22.99 -11.40 14.73
CA THR A 189 -23.81 -10.26 15.16
C THR A 189 -23.09 -8.91 15.23
N ALA A 190 -21.97 -8.74 14.54
CA ALA A 190 -21.47 -7.39 14.31
C ALA A 190 -22.53 -6.65 13.47
N ARG A 191 -23.33 -5.82 14.14
CA ARG A 191 -24.43 -5.06 13.54
C ARG A 191 -23.87 -4.26 12.37
N ASP A 192 -24.36 -4.55 11.19
CA ASP A 192 -24.13 -3.69 10.03
C ASP A 192 -24.68 -2.30 10.40
N PRO A 193 -23.93 -1.20 10.21
CA PRO A 193 -24.47 0.15 10.41
C PRO A 193 -25.74 0.42 9.58
N GLN A 194 -26.01 -0.41 8.57
CA GLN A 194 -27.19 -0.36 7.73
C GLN A 194 -28.44 -1.01 8.38
N ASP A 195 -28.26 -1.86 9.41
CA ASP A 195 -29.38 -2.49 10.16
C ASP A 195 -29.92 -1.59 11.29
N ARG A 196 -29.51 -0.36 11.38
CA ARG A 196 -30.22 0.63 12.18
C ARG A 196 -31.48 1.02 11.41
N GLU A 197 -32.58 0.29 11.64
CA GLU A 197 -33.89 0.79 11.28
C GLU A 197 -34.06 2.25 11.76
N PRO A 198 -34.55 3.15 10.88
CA PRO A 198 -34.94 4.50 11.30
C PRO A 198 -36.26 4.38 12.08
N GLY A 199 -36.21 3.83 13.31
CA GLY A 199 -37.46 3.55 14.04
C GLY A 199 -37.37 3.31 15.54
N ALA A 200 -36.25 3.37 16.21
CA ALA A 200 -36.20 3.42 17.68
C ALA A 200 -36.54 4.84 18.14
N ARG A 201 -37.83 5.17 18.15
CA ARG A 201 -38.36 6.35 18.88
C ARG A 201 -38.05 6.17 20.36
N GLU A 202 -37.28 7.07 20.91
CA GLU A 202 -37.29 7.31 22.36
C GLU A 202 -38.70 7.80 22.76
N PRO A 203 -39.30 7.26 23.80
CA PRO A 203 -40.62 7.72 24.25
C PRO A 203 -40.43 9.01 25.08
N GLY A 204 -40.82 10.13 24.53
CA GLY A 204 -41.04 11.34 25.32
C GLY A 204 -40.27 12.58 24.84
N GLY A 205 -40.91 13.37 24.01
CA GLY A 205 -40.45 14.74 23.70
C GLY A 205 -41.23 15.32 22.51
N ARG A 206 -42.45 15.84 22.78
CA ARG A 206 -43.16 16.70 21.82
C ARG A 206 -42.51 18.08 21.83
N GLU A 207 -41.96 18.49 20.70
CA GLU A 207 -41.85 19.90 20.36
C GLU A 207 -42.41 20.14 18.95
N PRO A 208 -43.16 21.25 18.75
CA PRO A 208 -43.86 21.51 17.52
C PRO A 208 -43.07 22.44 16.61
N GLY A 209 -43.01 22.08 15.32
CA GLY A 209 -43.01 23.03 14.23
C GLY A 209 -41.66 23.66 13.88
N GLY A 210 -40.89 22.96 13.06
CA GLY A 210 -39.83 23.55 12.23
C GLY A 210 -39.74 22.74 10.93
N ARG A 211 -40.26 23.28 9.83
CA ARG A 211 -40.01 22.72 8.50
C ARG A 211 -38.53 22.93 8.17
N GLU A 212 -37.71 21.89 8.28
CA GLU A 212 -36.39 21.87 7.66
C GLU A 212 -36.52 21.54 6.17
N PRO A 213 -35.82 22.28 5.28
CA PRO A 213 -35.86 21.99 3.86
C PRO A 213 -35.00 20.78 3.52
N GLY A 214 -35.71 19.71 3.12
CA GLY A 214 -35.19 18.73 2.19
C GLY A 214 -33.88 18.02 2.55
N GLY A 215 -33.91 17.08 3.50
CA GLY A 215 -32.98 15.96 3.48
C GLY A 215 -33.14 15.19 2.17
N ARG A 216 -32.22 15.32 1.25
CA ARG A 216 -32.10 14.43 0.10
C ARG A 216 -31.89 13.03 0.64
N GLU A 217 -32.95 12.24 0.52
CA GLU A 217 -32.97 10.80 0.72
C GLU A 217 -31.73 10.19 0.07
N ALA A 218 -31.15 9.22 0.76
CA ALA A 218 -30.12 8.35 0.20
C ALA A 218 -30.76 7.58 -0.96
N GLU A 219 -30.86 8.23 -2.13
CA GLU A 219 -31.25 7.59 -3.38
C GLU A 219 -30.40 6.35 -3.57
N GLY A 220 -31.07 5.23 -3.82
CA GLY A 220 -30.52 3.91 -3.93
C GLY A 220 -29.22 3.90 -4.74
N ARG A 221 -28.12 3.49 -4.10
CA ARG A 221 -26.86 3.25 -4.80
C ARG A 221 -27.15 2.24 -5.90
N GLU A 222 -27.06 2.68 -7.17
CA GLU A 222 -27.06 1.77 -8.31
C GLU A 222 -26.07 0.65 -8.06
N PRO A 223 -26.41 -0.60 -8.40
CA PRO A 223 -25.52 -1.72 -8.18
C PRO A 223 -24.20 -1.45 -8.93
N THR A 224 -23.11 -1.38 -8.17
CA THR A 224 -21.78 -1.14 -8.71
C THR A 224 -21.42 -2.28 -9.68
N THR A 225 -21.42 -1.98 -10.96
CA THR A 225 -21.04 -2.88 -12.05
C THR A 225 -19.68 -2.47 -12.59
N VAL A 226 -18.99 -3.35 -13.32
CA VAL A 226 -17.72 -3.00 -14.00
C VAL A 226 -17.89 -1.74 -14.86
N ALA A 227 -19.08 -1.57 -15.47
CA ALA A 227 -19.41 -0.38 -16.27
C ALA A 227 -19.50 0.88 -15.42
N THR A 228 -20.04 0.80 -14.17
CA THR A 228 -20.06 1.94 -13.24
C THR A 228 -18.66 2.29 -12.77
N VAL A 229 -17.82 1.30 -12.46
CA VAL A 229 -16.40 1.52 -12.09
C VAL A 229 -15.64 2.21 -13.23
N ALA A 230 -15.78 1.74 -14.47
CA ALA A 230 -15.15 2.38 -15.63
C ALA A 230 -15.64 3.82 -15.85
N ARG A 231 -16.94 4.06 -15.62
CA ARG A 231 -17.56 5.39 -15.69
C ARG A 231 -17.03 6.30 -14.58
N ASP A 232 -16.89 5.79 -13.37
CA ASP A 232 -16.34 6.53 -12.22
C ASP A 232 -14.87 6.85 -12.40
N LEU A 233 -14.08 5.93 -12.96
CA LEU A 233 -12.69 6.15 -13.31
C LEU A 233 -12.57 7.24 -14.39
N ALA A 234 -13.40 7.17 -15.45
CA ALA A 234 -13.45 8.19 -16.50
C ALA A 234 -13.89 9.56 -15.95
N ALA A 235 -14.86 9.57 -15.03
CA ALA A 235 -15.27 10.79 -14.32
C ALA A 235 -14.14 11.32 -13.43
N GLY A 236 -13.41 10.44 -12.73
CA GLY A 236 -12.22 10.79 -11.95
C GLY A 236 -11.13 11.44 -12.80
N VAL A 237 -10.82 10.88 -13.96
CA VAL A 237 -9.87 11.45 -14.93
C VAL A 237 -10.34 12.82 -15.43
N ARG A 238 -11.63 12.99 -15.69
CA ARG A 238 -12.20 14.28 -16.14
C ARG A 238 -12.07 15.35 -15.04
N VAL A 239 -12.34 14.98 -13.79
CA VAL A 239 -12.17 15.88 -12.63
C VAL A 239 -10.69 16.22 -12.45
N LEU A 240 -9.80 15.22 -12.53
CA LEU A 240 -8.35 15.39 -12.39
C LEU A 240 -7.79 16.37 -13.43
N ARG A 241 -8.29 16.33 -14.67
CA ARG A 241 -7.88 17.28 -15.73
C ARG A 241 -8.18 18.73 -15.37
N ARG A 242 -9.23 18.97 -14.56
CA ARG A 242 -9.64 20.30 -14.09
C ARG A 242 -8.96 20.73 -12.79
N GLN A 243 -8.24 19.81 -12.13
CA GLN A 243 -7.55 20.05 -10.85
C GLN A 243 -6.03 20.01 -11.07
N PRO A 244 -5.37 21.14 -11.37
CA PRO A 244 -3.95 21.16 -11.74
C PRO A 244 -3.04 20.61 -10.64
N VAL A 245 -3.36 20.88 -9.37
CA VAL A 245 -2.59 20.39 -8.21
C VAL A 245 -2.66 18.89 -8.11
N ALA A 246 -3.86 18.31 -8.18
CA ALA A 246 -4.05 16.85 -8.11
C ALA A 246 -3.36 16.14 -9.28
N ARG A 247 -3.42 16.73 -10.48
CA ARG A 247 -2.71 16.22 -11.66
C ARG A 247 -1.20 16.23 -11.47
N ALA A 248 -0.63 17.33 -10.96
CA ALA A 248 0.80 17.43 -10.70
C ALA A 248 1.24 16.40 -9.65
N LEU A 249 0.49 16.25 -8.55
CA LEU A 249 0.75 15.27 -7.52
C LEU A 249 0.71 13.83 -8.08
N LEU A 250 -0.30 13.49 -8.90
CA LEU A 250 -0.38 12.17 -9.53
C LEU A 250 0.82 11.91 -10.43
N LEU A 251 1.16 12.84 -11.32
CA LEU A 251 2.29 12.67 -12.24
C LEU A 251 3.60 12.46 -11.49
N VAL A 252 3.85 13.27 -10.47
CA VAL A 252 5.06 13.14 -9.63
C VAL A 252 5.08 11.77 -8.95
N THR A 253 3.96 11.33 -8.37
CA THR A 253 3.86 10.03 -7.67
C THR A 253 4.06 8.86 -8.62
N VAL A 254 3.43 8.89 -9.80
CA VAL A 254 3.55 7.83 -10.82
C VAL A 254 4.99 7.72 -11.33
N ILE A 255 5.64 8.84 -11.65
CA ILE A 255 7.04 8.86 -12.12
C ILE A 255 7.97 8.31 -11.02
N PHE A 256 7.79 8.76 -9.78
CA PHE A 256 8.58 8.28 -8.64
C PHE A 256 8.36 6.78 -8.39
N LEU A 257 7.12 6.30 -8.38
CA LEU A 257 6.81 4.88 -8.15
C LEU A 257 7.36 3.98 -9.24
N ALA A 258 7.34 4.40 -10.50
CA ALA A 258 7.96 3.65 -11.59
C ALA A 258 9.48 3.51 -11.38
N ALA A 259 10.17 4.60 -11.00
CA ALA A 259 11.60 4.56 -10.69
C ALA A 259 11.88 3.70 -9.45
N ASN A 260 11.11 3.87 -8.38
CA ASN A 260 11.24 3.10 -7.14
C ASN A 260 11.02 1.60 -7.39
N ALA A 261 9.98 1.22 -8.14
CA ALA A 261 9.69 -0.19 -8.45
C ALA A 261 10.76 -0.83 -9.35
N SER A 262 11.33 -0.07 -10.28
CA SER A 262 12.44 -0.57 -11.11
C SER A 262 13.66 -0.95 -10.28
N LEU A 263 13.99 -0.15 -9.26
CA LEU A 263 15.09 -0.42 -8.34
C LEU A 263 14.75 -1.51 -7.32
N SER A 264 13.52 -1.54 -6.83
CA SER A 264 13.04 -2.60 -5.92
C SER A 264 13.16 -3.99 -6.56
N ALA A 265 12.84 -4.10 -7.86
CA ALA A 265 12.94 -5.37 -8.60
C ALA A 265 14.38 -5.87 -8.78
N VAL A 266 15.38 -4.97 -8.72
CA VAL A 266 16.80 -5.33 -8.85
C VAL A 266 17.56 -5.27 -7.53
N LEU A 267 16.92 -4.92 -6.41
CA LEU A 267 17.55 -4.80 -5.10
C LEU A 267 18.10 -6.14 -4.61
N ILE A 268 17.36 -7.23 -4.80
CA ILE A 268 17.77 -8.57 -4.41
C ILE A 268 18.98 -9.03 -5.21
N PRO A 269 18.97 -8.99 -6.55
CA PRO A 269 20.16 -9.23 -7.37
C PRO A 269 21.36 -8.37 -6.96
N PHE A 270 21.14 -7.09 -6.68
CA PHE A 270 22.20 -6.20 -6.20
C PHE A 270 22.83 -6.69 -4.89
N GLY A 271 22.01 -7.02 -3.89
CA GLY A 271 22.49 -7.50 -2.59
C GLY A 271 23.29 -8.82 -2.72
N ILE A 272 22.83 -9.75 -3.54
CA ILE A 272 23.47 -11.05 -3.73
C ILE A 272 24.76 -10.92 -4.53
N GLN A 273 24.72 -10.23 -5.68
CA GLN A 273 25.86 -10.17 -6.60
C GLN A 273 26.95 -9.18 -6.17
N ARG A 274 26.55 -8.04 -5.59
CA ARG A 274 27.47 -6.93 -5.29
C ARG A 274 27.93 -6.91 -3.84
N LEU A 275 27.06 -7.31 -2.90
CA LEU A 275 27.35 -7.28 -1.46
C LEU A 275 27.66 -8.66 -0.89
N GLY A 276 27.55 -9.74 -1.69
CA GLY A 276 28.08 -11.06 -1.34
C GLY A 276 27.13 -12.00 -0.61
N GLY A 277 25.81 -11.76 -0.61
CA GLY A 277 24.88 -12.75 -0.06
C GLY A 277 23.44 -12.29 0.15
N SER A 278 22.55 -13.27 0.33
CA SER A 278 21.12 -13.05 0.63
C SER A 278 20.92 -12.37 2.00
N GLU A 279 21.82 -12.64 2.96
CA GLU A 279 21.80 -12.02 4.30
C GLU A 279 21.98 -10.50 4.20
N HIS A 280 22.88 -10.04 3.35
CA HIS A 280 23.12 -8.61 3.12
C HIS A 280 21.89 -7.91 2.53
N THR A 281 21.13 -8.60 1.67
CA THR A 281 19.85 -8.10 1.15
C THR A 281 18.84 -7.92 2.28
N GLY A 282 18.80 -8.85 3.24
CA GLY A 282 17.96 -8.74 4.44
C GLY A 282 18.30 -7.49 5.26
N PHE A 283 19.59 -7.21 5.48
CA PHE A 283 20.04 -5.98 6.18
C PHE A 283 19.68 -4.71 5.41
N LEU A 284 19.76 -4.70 4.08
CA LEU A 284 19.33 -3.55 3.27
C LEU A 284 17.84 -3.26 3.45
N LEU A 285 17.01 -4.30 3.46
CA LEU A 285 15.58 -4.13 3.69
C LEU A 285 15.27 -3.67 5.12
N ALA A 286 16.03 -4.14 6.11
CA ALA A 286 15.95 -3.60 7.47
C ALA A 286 16.31 -2.10 7.50
N GLY A 287 17.39 -1.71 6.83
CA GLY A 287 17.79 -0.31 6.69
C GLY A 287 16.70 0.56 6.05
N LEU A 288 16.14 0.09 4.93
CA LEU A 288 14.99 0.71 4.25
C LEU A 288 13.80 0.86 5.20
N GLY A 289 13.45 -0.19 5.94
CA GLY A 289 12.34 -0.19 6.89
C GLY A 289 12.55 0.78 8.06
N ILE A 290 13.74 0.79 8.67
CA ILE A 290 14.11 1.75 9.73
C ILE A 290 13.99 3.18 9.21
N GLY A 291 14.56 3.45 8.02
CA GLY A 291 14.44 4.74 7.36
C GLY A 291 12.98 5.15 7.17
N PHE A 292 12.14 4.25 6.67
CA PHE A 292 10.71 4.49 6.47
C PHE A 292 10.01 4.88 7.77
N LEU A 293 10.28 4.17 8.86
CA LEU A 293 9.71 4.47 10.19
C LEU A 293 10.16 5.83 10.74
N LEU A 294 11.41 6.22 10.49
CA LEU A 294 11.94 7.51 10.94
C LEU A 294 11.42 8.67 10.07
N GLY A 295 11.25 8.45 8.78
CA GLY A 295 10.79 9.47 7.84
C GLY A 295 9.32 9.85 8.01
N ALA A 296 8.46 8.88 8.24
CA ALA A 296 7.01 9.09 8.30
C ALA A 296 6.54 10.06 9.40
N PRO A 297 7.07 10.09 10.64
CA PRO A 297 6.71 11.08 11.65
C PRO A 297 7.22 12.49 11.32
N VAL A 298 8.43 12.58 10.76
CA VAL A 298 9.07 13.88 10.44
C VAL A 298 8.24 14.65 9.44
N ILE A 299 7.64 13.96 8.48
CA ILE A 299 6.83 14.62 7.45
C ILE A 299 5.59 15.32 7.99
N ARG A 300 4.97 14.82 9.08
CA ARG A 300 3.82 15.45 9.71
C ARG A 300 4.15 16.86 10.22
N VAL A 301 5.35 17.01 10.77
CA VAL A 301 5.83 18.31 11.27
C VAL A 301 6.23 19.24 10.13
N LEU A 302 6.86 18.69 9.08
CA LEU A 302 7.31 19.49 7.96
C LEU A 302 6.15 19.97 7.06
N LEU A 303 5.11 19.18 6.86
CA LEU A 303 3.94 19.55 6.05
C LEU A 303 3.21 20.80 6.57
N ASP A 304 3.24 21.01 7.89
CA ASP A 304 2.58 22.17 8.51
C ASP A 304 3.48 23.43 8.48
N ARG A 305 4.77 23.28 8.23
CA ARG A 305 5.76 24.38 8.30
C ARG A 305 6.39 24.75 6.96
N VAL A 306 6.43 23.82 6.02
CA VAL A 306 7.14 24.00 4.75
C VAL A 306 6.15 23.97 3.58
N GLN A 307 6.43 24.75 2.56
CA GLN A 307 5.63 24.79 1.33
C GLN A 307 5.67 23.43 0.62
N LEU A 308 4.53 22.98 0.12
CA LEU A 308 4.31 21.65 -0.45
C LEU A 308 5.26 21.33 -1.62
N GLY A 309 5.33 22.20 -2.62
CA GLY A 309 6.16 21.97 -3.81
C GLY A 309 7.65 21.84 -3.50
N PRO A 310 8.27 22.80 -2.78
CA PRO A 310 9.66 22.70 -2.33
C PRO A 310 9.95 21.49 -1.46
N LEU A 311 9.05 21.13 -0.52
CA LEU A 311 9.20 19.97 0.34
C LEU A 311 9.24 18.68 -0.46
N LEU A 312 8.27 18.48 -1.36
CA LEU A 312 8.20 17.29 -2.22
C LEU A 312 9.41 17.20 -3.15
N ALA A 313 9.85 18.34 -3.72
CA ALA A 313 11.05 18.38 -4.54
C ALA A 313 12.32 18.00 -3.77
N ALA A 314 12.48 18.50 -2.54
CA ALA A 314 13.63 18.19 -1.69
C ALA A 314 13.67 16.71 -1.28
N THR A 315 12.53 16.13 -0.88
CA THR A 315 12.46 14.71 -0.50
C THR A 315 12.74 13.80 -1.70
N LEU A 316 12.21 14.11 -2.88
CA LEU A 316 12.49 13.36 -4.11
C LEU A 316 13.96 13.47 -4.55
N ALA A 317 14.55 14.67 -4.48
CA ALA A 317 15.96 14.86 -4.81
C ALA A 317 16.87 14.08 -3.84
N ALA A 318 16.55 14.12 -2.54
CA ALA A 318 17.27 13.33 -1.53
C ALA A 318 17.11 11.82 -1.77
N THR A 319 15.90 11.36 -2.15
CA THR A 319 15.67 9.96 -2.52
C THR A 319 16.47 9.54 -3.75
N ALA A 320 16.54 10.40 -4.78
CA ALA A 320 17.33 10.14 -5.98
C ALA A 320 18.83 10.00 -5.66
N ALA A 321 19.37 10.89 -4.83
CA ALA A 321 20.74 10.81 -4.37
C ALA A 321 21.01 9.52 -3.56
N ALA A 322 20.06 9.16 -2.68
CA ALA A 322 20.15 7.94 -1.87
C ALA A 322 20.06 6.67 -2.74
N PHE A 323 19.21 6.64 -3.78
CA PHE A 323 19.18 5.54 -4.76
C PHE A 323 20.53 5.36 -5.44
N PHE A 324 21.09 6.45 -5.95
CA PHE A 324 22.38 6.39 -6.61
C PHE A 324 23.50 5.91 -5.66
N ALA A 325 23.54 6.47 -4.44
CA ALA A 325 24.49 6.05 -3.41
C ALA A 325 24.35 4.56 -3.04
N LEU A 326 23.12 4.05 -2.89
CA LEU A 326 22.86 2.66 -2.57
C LEU A 326 23.43 1.73 -3.65
N PHE A 327 23.04 1.92 -4.90
CA PHE A 327 23.39 1.00 -5.99
C PHE A 327 24.83 1.18 -6.53
N THR A 328 25.53 2.24 -6.12
CA THR A 328 26.98 2.40 -6.37
C THR A 328 27.84 1.90 -5.21
N SER A 329 27.23 1.53 -4.07
CA SER A 329 27.94 0.99 -2.91
C SER A 329 28.60 -0.33 -3.23
N SER A 330 29.83 -0.52 -2.73
CA SER A 330 30.62 -1.74 -2.85
C SER A 330 30.71 -2.55 -1.56
N SER A 331 30.18 -2.03 -0.45
CA SER A 331 30.19 -2.68 0.87
C SER A 331 28.88 -2.47 1.60
N LEU A 332 28.56 -3.37 2.53
CA LEU A 332 27.39 -3.24 3.39
C LEU A 332 27.45 -1.97 4.26
N ALA A 333 28.62 -1.58 4.70
CA ALA A 333 28.82 -0.39 5.53
C ALA A 333 28.40 0.91 4.84
N THR A 334 28.58 1.01 3.52
CA THR A 334 28.14 2.16 2.71
C THR A 334 26.70 1.99 2.21
N ALA A 335 26.27 0.77 1.92
CA ALA A 335 24.94 0.48 1.42
C ALA A 335 23.85 0.65 2.48
N LEU A 336 24.12 0.30 3.75
CA LEU A 336 23.13 0.34 4.82
C LEU A 336 22.63 1.75 5.14
N PRO A 337 23.49 2.77 5.35
CA PRO A 337 23.03 4.13 5.55
C PRO A 337 22.35 4.71 4.31
N ALA A 338 22.78 4.34 3.11
CA ALA A 338 22.10 4.73 1.87
C ALA A 338 20.69 4.10 1.77
N ALA A 339 20.56 2.82 2.14
CA ALA A 339 19.24 2.16 2.22
C ALA A 339 18.32 2.84 3.25
N ALA A 340 18.83 3.19 4.44
CA ALA A 340 18.07 3.93 5.44
C ALA A 340 17.65 5.31 4.91
N ALA A 341 18.50 6.00 4.18
CA ALA A 341 18.17 7.27 3.54
C ALA A 341 17.08 7.11 2.46
N VAL A 342 17.16 6.05 1.63
CA VAL A 342 16.10 5.70 0.66
C VAL A 342 14.77 5.48 1.38
N GLY A 343 14.77 4.73 2.48
CA GLY A 343 13.58 4.50 3.30
C GLY A 343 13.00 5.79 3.85
N ALA A 344 13.82 6.64 4.46
CA ALA A 344 13.39 7.89 5.09
C ALA A 344 12.82 8.88 4.07
N PHE A 345 13.60 9.25 3.07
CA PHE A 345 13.17 10.23 2.07
C PHE A 345 12.12 9.67 1.10
N GLY A 346 12.19 8.36 0.78
CA GLY A 346 11.18 7.67 -0.02
C GLY A 346 9.82 7.63 0.66
N SER A 347 9.76 7.37 1.98
CA SER A 347 8.51 7.43 2.74
C SER A 347 7.89 8.82 2.74
N MET A 348 8.72 9.86 2.88
CA MET A 348 8.28 11.25 2.79
C MET A 348 7.70 11.54 1.40
N SER A 349 8.38 11.09 0.34
CA SER A 349 7.95 11.29 -1.06
C SER A 349 6.62 10.61 -1.38
N LEU A 350 6.23 9.55 -0.66
CA LEU A 350 4.93 8.88 -0.77
C LEU A 350 3.84 9.53 0.10
N VAL A 351 4.19 9.89 1.34
CA VAL A 351 3.21 10.41 2.30
C VAL A 351 2.79 11.84 1.97
N VAL A 352 3.70 12.66 1.46
CA VAL A 352 3.43 14.08 1.11
C VAL A 352 2.29 14.20 0.09
N PRO A 353 2.34 13.58 -1.10
CA PRO A 353 1.27 13.68 -2.09
C PRO A 353 -0.06 13.15 -1.56
N GLN A 354 -0.04 12.01 -0.85
CA GLN A 354 -1.24 11.39 -0.31
C GLN A 354 -1.93 12.27 0.74
N THR A 355 -1.15 12.86 1.66
CA THR A 355 -1.68 13.77 2.68
C THR A 355 -2.16 15.08 2.07
N ALA A 356 -1.41 15.63 1.11
CA ALA A 356 -1.81 16.84 0.40
C ALA A 356 -3.13 16.64 -0.35
N MET A 357 -3.29 15.51 -1.03
CA MET A 357 -4.54 15.16 -1.70
C MET A 357 -5.73 15.11 -0.73
N GLN A 358 -5.55 14.47 0.44
CA GLN A 358 -6.61 14.38 1.46
C GLN A 358 -6.98 15.74 2.07
N ARG A 359 -6.04 16.67 2.16
CA ARG A 359 -6.26 18.00 2.74
C ARG A 359 -6.82 19.01 1.73
N LEU A 360 -6.38 18.95 0.48
CA LEU A 360 -6.70 19.95 -0.57
C LEU A 360 -7.94 19.61 -1.39
N ILE A 361 -8.30 18.33 -1.49
CA ILE A 361 -9.41 17.90 -2.34
C ILE A 361 -10.70 17.76 -1.51
N PRO A 362 -11.84 18.33 -1.98
CA PRO A 362 -13.14 18.14 -1.33
C PRO A 362 -13.53 16.68 -1.19
N ASN A 363 -14.16 16.29 -0.06
CA ASN A 363 -14.57 14.91 0.23
C ASN A 363 -15.38 14.26 -0.89
N ALA A 364 -16.25 15.03 -1.54
CA ALA A 364 -17.10 14.54 -2.64
C ALA A 364 -16.30 14.05 -3.86
N LEU A 365 -15.04 14.51 -4.04
CA LEU A 365 -14.18 14.18 -5.17
C LEU A 365 -13.09 13.17 -4.79
N LEU A 366 -12.79 13.01 -3.49
CA LEU A 366 -11.70 12.16 -3.00
C LEU A 366 -11.81 10.71 -3.47
N GLY A 367 -13.00 10.13 -3.48
CA GLY A 367 -13.20 8.74 -3.93
C GLY A 367 -12.84 8.55 -5.41
N ARG A 368 -13.32 9.47 -6.28
CA ARG A 368 -13.08 9.38 -7.74
C ARG A 368 -11.60 9.64 -8.09
N ILE A 369 -11.00 10.67 -7.48
CA ILE A 369 -9.58 10.99 -7.69
C ILE A 369 -8.70 9.90 -7.08
N GLY A 370 -9.05 9.37 -5.89
CA GLY A 370 -8.34 8.29 -5.23
C GLY A 370 -8.29 7.01 -6.07
N ALA A 371 -9.38 6.65 -6.76
CA ALA A 371 -9.41 5.51 -7.67
C ALA A 371 -8.41 5.68 -8.84
N VAL A 372 -8.32 6.89 -9.41
CA VAL A 372 -7.35 7.20 -10.47
C VAL A 372 -5.92 7.15 -9.95
N PHE A 373 -5.67 7.65 -8.74
CA PHE A 373 -4.36 7.55 -8.08
C PHE A 373 -3.96 6.10 -7.88
N LEU A 374 -4.81 5.29 -7.25
CA LEU A 374 -4.53 3.87 -6.99
C LEU A 374 -4.22 3.09 -8.28
N THR A 375 -5.01 3.32 -9.34
CA THR A 375 -4.78 2.68 -10.65
C THR A 375 -3.47 3.16 -11.28
N GLY A 376 -3.18 4.46 -11.21
CA GLY A 376 -1.94 5.04 -11.71
C GLY A 376 -0.70 4.53 -10.95
N GLU A 377 -0.78 4.44 -9.64
CA GLU A 377 0.28 3.90 -8.77
C GLU A 377 0.55 2.43 -9.08
N ALA A 378 -0.50 1.61 -9.21
CA ALA A 378 -0.37 0.19 -9.56
C ALA A 378 0.25 0.00 -10.95
N ALA A 379 -0.21 0.77 -11.95
CA ALA A 379 0.33 0.71 -13.31
C ALA A 379 1.81 1.16 -13.36
N ALA A 380 2.16 2.22 -12.64
CA ALA A 380 3.53 2.70 -12.54
C ALA A 380 4.47 1.69 -11.88
N THR A 381 4.01 1.07 -10.78
CA THR A 381 4.76 0.05 -10.06
C THR A 381 4.98 -1.19 -10.93
N LEU A 382 3.93 -1.66 -11.60
CA LEU A 382 4.02 -2.79 -12.52
C LEU A 382 4.98 -2.49 -13.69
N GLY A 383 4.84 -1.32 -14.33
CA GLY A 383 5.72 -0.89 -15.42
C GLY A 383 7.18 -0.76 -14.99
N GLY A 384 7.43 -0.16 -13.82
CA GLY A 384 8.78 -0.03 -13.26
C GLY A 384 9.40 -1.38 -12.93
N ALA A 385 8.64 -2.26 -12.26
CA ALA A 385 9.10 -3.62 -11.92
C ALA A 385 9.46 -4.46 -13.14
N ALA A 386 8.75 -4.27 -14.27
CA ALA A 386 9.09 -4.92 -15.53
C ALA A 386 10.30 -4.27 -16.22
N ALA A 387 10.39 -2.94 -16.21
CA ALA A 387 11.44 -2.20 -16.90
C ALA A 387 12.81 -2.31 -16.21
N GLY A 388 12.85 -2.31 -14.86
CA GLY A 388 14.09 -2.35 -14.09
C GLY A 388 15.03 -3.51 -14.43
N PRO A 389 14.56 -4.77 -14.36
CA PRO A 389 15.35 -5.94 -14.72
C PRO A 389 15.78 -5.98 -16.19
N VAL A 390 14.94 -5.47 -17.10
CA VAL A 390 15.28 -5.38 -18.53
C VAL A 390 16.43 -4.39 -18.72
N LEU A 391 16.34 -3.22 -18.11
CA LEU A 391 17.40 -2.21 -18.17
C LEU A 391 18.69 -2.69 -17.48
N ALA A 392 18.57 -3.38 -16.34
CA ALA A 392 19.71 -3.93 -15.62
C ALA A 392 20.43 -5.02 -16.42
N GLN A 393 19.70 -5.82 -17.21
CA GLN A 393 20.29 -6.80 -18.10
C GLN A 393 21.00 -6.14 -19.30
N ALA A 394 20.39 -5.08 -19.86
CA ALA A 394 20.94 -4.40 -21.04
C ALA A 394 22.13 -3.49 -20.73
N ALA A 395 22.09 -2.76 -19.61
CA ALA A 395 23.03 -1.69 -19.30
C ALA A 395 23.72 -1.85 -17.92
N GLY A 396 23.35 -2.86 -17.15
CA GLY A 396 23.90 -3.11 -15.82
C GLY A 396 23.17 -2.38 -14.69
N LEU A 397 23.42 -2.82 -13.46
CA LEU A 397 22.76 -2.31 -12.24
C LEU A 397 23.03 -0.82 -11.99
N THR A 398 24.28 -0.38 -12.21
CA THR A 398 24.68 1.02 -11.99
C THR A 398 23.96 1.97 -12.98
N ALA A 399 23.85 1.57 -14.25
CA ALA A 399 23.13 2.37 -15.25
C ALA A 399 21.63 2.42 -14.93
N THR A 400 21.05 1.32 -14.48
CA THR A 400 19.64 1.28 -14.03
C THR A 400 19.41 2.22 -12.87
N ALA A 401 20.32 2.23 -11.89
CA ALA A 401 20.25 3.16 -10.76
C ALA A 401 20.40 4.62 -11.20
N ALA A 402 21.31 4.92 -12.13
CA ALA A 402 21.48 6.26 -12.66
C ALA A 402 20.21 6.74 -13.39
N VAL A 403 19.60 5.90 -14.24
CA VAL A 403 18.35 6.21 -14.95
C VAL A 403 17.21 6.45 -13.95
N ALA A 404 17.01 5.55 -12.99
CA ALA A 404 15.96 5.69 -11.98
C ALA A 404 16.15 6.94 -11.11
N SER A 405 17.41 7.28 -10.76
CA SER A 405 17.74 8.49 -10.02
C SER A 405 17.46 9.75 -10.86
N LEU A 406 17.80 9.76 -12.13
CA LEU A 406 17.48 10.88 -13.04
C LEU A 406 15.97 11.05 -13.24
N VAL A 407 15.24 9.94 -13.38
CA VAL A 407 13.76 9.95 -13.45
C VAL A 407 13.16 10.52 -12.16
N THR A 408 13.71 10.15 -11.00
CA THR A 408 13.27 10.68 -9.70
C THR A 408 13.61 12.18 -9.56
N LEU A 409 14.77 12.63 -10.07
CA LEU A 409 15.11 14.05 -10.14
C LEU A 409 14.19 14.83 -11.09
N ALA A 410 13.79 14.23 -12.21
CA ALA A 410 12.77 14.83 -13.09
C ALA A 410 11.43 14.99 -12.37
N ALA A 411 11.02 14.01 -11.56
CA ALA A 411 9.84 14.13 -10.70
C ALA A 411 10.02 15.26 -9.66
N ALA A 412 11.22 15.42 -9.09
CA ALA A 412 11.53 16.52 -8.17
C ALA A 412 11.42 17.90 -8.86
N ALA A 413 11.93 18.04 -10.08
CA ALA A 413 11.78 19.25 -10.87
C ALA A 413 10.32 19.54 -11.20
N LEU A 414 9.56 18.52 -11.60
CA LEU A 414 8.12 18.64 -11.84
C LEU A 414 7.37 19.07 -10.59
N ALA A 415 7.70 18.52 -9.41
CA ALA A 415 7.12 18.92 -8.14
C ALA A 415 7.42 20.39 -7.82
N ARG A 416 8.65 20.85 -8.07
CA ARG A 416 9.09 22.23 -7.82
C ARG A 416 8.36 23.25 -8.69
N LEU A 417 8.03 22.89 -9.92
CA LEU A 417 7.42 23.77 -10.92
C LEU A 417 5.88 23.66 -10.95
N GLY A 418 5.34 22.46 -10.80
CA GLY A 418 3.92 22.17 -10.99
C GLY A 418 3.07 22.11 -9.72
N VAL A 419 3.70 22.03 -8.53
CA VAL A 419 2.98 21.98 -7.27
C VAL A 419 3.03 23.35 -6.58
N PRO A 420 1.89 23.84 -6.04
CA PRO A 420 1.82 25.17 -5.41
C PRO A 420 2.84 25.37 -4.29
N LYS A 421 3.36 26.60 -4.19
CA LYS A 421 4.25 27.04 -3.12
C LYS A 421 3.45 27.50 -1.88
N THR A 422 2.40 26.78 -1.53
CA THR A 422 1.56 27.05 -0.35
C THR A 422 1.79 25.98 0.70
N THR A 423 1.69 26.36 1.97
CA THR A 423 1.58 25.41 3.06
C THR A 423 0.21 24.72 2.99
N VAL A 424 0.14 23.45 3.37
CA VAL A 424 -1.12 22.70 3.35
C VAL A 424 -1.85 22.95 4.68
N PRO A 425 -2.95 23.75 4.72
CA PRO A 425 -3.63 24.07 5.96
C PRO A 425 -4.21 22.82 6.63
N GLN A 426 -4.22 22.82 7.97
CA GLN A 426 -4.94 21.79 8.71
C GLN A 426 -6.44 21.99 8.52
N ARG A 427 -7.19 20.91 8.34
CA ARG A 427 -8.62 20.89 7.97
C ARG A 427 -9.56 21.53 9.01
N HIS A 428 -9.03 22.01 10.15
CA HIS A 428 -9.78 22.65 11.22
C HIS A 428 -9.89 24.18 11.11
N ASP A 429 -9.30 24.79 10.07
CA ASP A 429 -9.37 26.23 9.87
C ASP A 429 -10.19 26.58 8.62
N PRO A 430 -11.52 26.78 8.75
CA PRO A 430 -12.40 27.07 7.62
C PRO A 430 -12.07 28.41 6.92
N ILE A 431 -11.40 29.34 7.62
CA ILE A 431 -11.02 30.65 7.07
C ILE A 431 -9.78 30.51 6.17
N ALA A 432 -8.81 29.68 6.56
CA ALA A 432 -7.63 29.41 5.75
C ALA A 432 -7.96 28.66 4.44
N LEU A 433 -8.99 27.81 4.47
CA LEU A 433 -9.47 27.09 3.27
C LEU A 433 -10.14 28.02 2.26
N ALA A 434 -10.93 28.98 2.73
CA ALA A 434 -11.60 29.96 1.86
C ALA A 434 -10.62 30.92 1.17
N LEU A 435 -9.56 31.33 1.86
CA LEU A 435 -8.52 32.22 1.32
C LEU A 435 -7.60 31.52 0.31
N SER A 436 -7.40 30.19 0.43
CA SER A 436 -6.56 29.42 -0.51
C SER A 436 -7.27 29.11 -1.84
N ILE A 437 -8.59 29.17 -1.90
CA ILE A 437 -9.43 28.86 -3.08
C ILE A 437 -9.86 30.13 -3.80
N GLY A 438 -9.90 31.28 -3.11
CA GLY A 438 -10.39 32.56 -3.65
C GLY A 438 -9.36 33.47 -4.32
N GLY A 439 -8.10 33.03 -4.40
CA GLY A 439 -6.96 33.83 -4.91
C GLY A 439 -6.42 33.37 -6.27
N GLN A 440 -7.21 32.71 -7.09
CA GLN A 440 -6.83 32.40 -8.48
C GLN A 440 -7.87 32.89 -9.46
#